data_28cb55dcf3886ea7cda7da94a92056a8
#
_entry.id   28cb55dcf3886ea7cda7da94a92056a8
#
_cell.length_a   1.000
_cell.length_b   1.000
_cell.length_c   1.000
_cell.angle_alpha   90.00
_cell.angle_beta   90.00
_cell.angle_gamma   90.00
#
_symmetry.space_group_name_H-M   'P 1'
#
loop_
_entity.id
_entity.type
_entity.pdbx_description
1 polymer ?
#
loop_
_entity_poly.entity_id
_entity_poly.type
_entity_poly.pdbx_seq_one_letter_code
_entity_poly.pdbx_strand_id
1 'polypeptide(L)'
;MKEKHTKLLIRDAIYSTIFVYLCILVFSLNPLNLKVFNLIGSSMKDIEFTDIMFSGKNQGHGEIETKISNDIIVVNAADRGRAEIARLIDKINQEQPAVIGVDFIFEGPKDEFSDSMLAASFNKCKNLVLATKFKNNDGERHNDYIKTASTLGEHTEGFANLMIPSMDKTVRYFRTEDQGNKTLIRPFAFEVVKKYNPSQAEKLIKRHNQFELINYEGNLNNVHHFNGNDIEAGQFPKDFLKGKIVLLGFFGSDCNSNPILDDYFYTPMNEKIMGRKFPDTYGVVIQANIVNMILTEDYIEKTPAWFDWLIGFVICLLHNFIFIRHYVHKHLWYHFYAKIIQFLSAFVLVYLCIYLFKENHIKLHVSPLILPVLLTVDLLYFYDTLLKWMHKKFGTNTYFLTGPAHH
;
A
#
# COMPACT_ATOMS: atom_id res chain seq x y z
N MET A 1 -6.41 -37.70 -38.64
CA MET A 1 -5.05 -37.45 -38.09
C MET A 1 -4.93 -36.09 -37.40
N LYS A 2 -5.25 -34.97 -38.06
CA LYS A 2 -5.12 -33.61 -37.45
C LYS A 2 -5.83 -33.45 -36.07
N GLU A 3 -7.05 -33.96 -35.93
CA GLU A 3 -7.81 -33.84 -34.68
C GLU A 3 -7.17 -34.60 -33.51
N LYS A 4 -6.62 -35.79 -33.77
CA LYS A 4 -5.90 -36.57 -32.73
C LYS A 4 -4.62 -35.86 -32.27
N HIS A 5 -3.88 -35.22 -33.18
CA HIS A 5 -2.68 -34.44 -32.86
C HIS A 5 -3.03 -33.20 -32.04
N THR A 6 -4.11 -32.50 -32.36
CA THR A 6 -4.54 -31.31 -31.58
C THR A 6 -4.97 -31.70 -30.17
N LYS A 7 -5.69 -32.83 -30.00
CA LYS A 7 -6.07 -33.34 -28.67
C LYS A 7 -4.84 -33.68 -27.80
N LEU A 8 -3.80 -34.30 -28.41
CA LEU A 8 -2.54 -34.59 -27.71
C LEU A 8 -1.81 -33.31 -27.32
N LEU A 9 -1.74 -32.31 -28.20
CA LEU A 9 -1.09 -31.02 -27.91
C LEU A 9 -1.79 -30.29 -26.76
N ILE A 10 -3.12 -30.21 -26.77
CA ILE A 10 -3.87 -29.58 -25.69
C ILE A 10 -3.63 -30.29 -24.35
N ARG A 11 -3.70 -31.61 -24.33
CA ARG A 11 -3.45 -32.41 -23.13
C ARG A 11 -2.04 -32.18 -22.58
N ASP A 12 -1.03 -32.23 -23.45
CA ASP A 12 0.36 -32.05 -23.04
C ASP A 12 0.65 -30.61 -22.62
N ALA A 13 -0.02 -29.61 -23.17
CA ALA A 13 0.03 -28.24 -22.72
C ALA A 13 -0.55 -28.09 -21.30
N ILE A 14 -1.69 -28.75 -21.00
CA ILE A 14 -2.28 -28.75 -19.65
C ILE A 14 -1.33 -29.42 -18.66
N TYR A 15 -0.81 -30.59 -18.97
CA TYR A 15 0.10 -31.31 -18.06
C TYR A 15 1.44 -30.58 -17.88
N SER A 16 1.98 -29.96 -18.94
CA SER A 16 3.18 -29.11 -18.83
C SER A 16 2.92 -27.90 -17.92
N THR A 17 1.74 -27.28 -18.02
CA THR A 17 1.37 -26.17 -17.15
C THR A 17 1.26 -26.63 -15.69
N ILE A 18 0.60 -27.76 -15.43
CA ILE A 18 0.53 -28.36 -14.10
C ILE A 18 1.95 -28.65 -13.57
N PHE A 19 2.84 -29.17 -14.43
CA PHE A 19 4.24 -29.45 -14.06
C PHE A 19 4.99 -28.18 -13.66
N VAL A 20 4.81 -27.06 -14.39
CA VAL A 20 5.38 -25.75 -14.01
C VAL A 20 4.90 -25.33 -12.63
N TYR A 21 3.59 -25.42 -12.36
CA TYR A 21 3.01 -25.05 -11.07
C TYR A 21 3.49 -25.98 -9.93
N LEU A 22 3.65 -27.26 -10.21
CA LEU A 22 4.19 -28.20 -9.23
C LEU A 22 5.65 -27.87 -8.90
N CYS A 23 6.45 -27.50 -9.90
CA CYS A 23 7.82 -27.03 -9.65
C CYS A 23 7.82 -25.74 -8.81
N ILE A 24 6.96 -24.75 -9.10
CA ILE A 24 6.83 -23.54 -8.32
C ILE A 24 6.47 -23.89 -6.86
N LEU A 25 5.51 -24.78 -6.66
CA LEU A 25 5.11 -25.22 -5.32
C LEU A 25 6.28 -25.86 -4.57
N VAL A 26 7.02 -26.79 -5.20
CA VAL A 26 8.18 -27.45 -4.58
C VAL A 26 9.26 -26.43 -4.20
N PHE A 27 9.57 -25.48 -5.08
CA PHE A 27 10.54 -24.41 -4.77
C PHE A 27 10.05 -23.47 -3.66
N SER A 28 8.74 -23.18 -3.60
CA SER A 28 8.17 -22.31 -2.56
C SER A 28 8.23 -22.92 -1.16
N LEU A 29 8.24 -24.25 -1.05
CA LEU A 29 8.38 -24.95 0.22
C LEU A 29 9.81 -24.83 0.81
N ASN A 30 10.76 -24.26 0.04
CA ASN A 30 12.16 -24.07 0.43
C ASN A 30 12.78 -25.34 1.08
N PRO A 31 12.72 -26.51 0.42
CA PRO A 31 13.06 -27.80 1.03
C PRO A 31 14.53 -27.90 1.48
N LEU A 32 15.39 -27.04 0.95
CA LEU A 32 16.82 -27.01 1.25
C LEU A 32 17.22 -25.96 2.29
N ASN A 33 16.29 -25.15 2.77
CA ASN A 33 16.51 -24.06 3.74
C ASN A 33 17.79 -23.25 3.47
N LEU A 34 18.04 -22.95 2.19
CA LEU A 34 19.24 -22.27 1.75
C LEU A 34 19.18 -20.79 2.13
N LYS A 35 20.04 -20.35 3.06
CA LYS A 35 20.12 -18.96 3.53
C LYS A 35 20.31 -17.95 2.38
N VAL A 36 20.92 -18.36 1.26
CA VAL A 36 21.09 -17.52 0.06
C VAL A 36 19.74 -17.13 -0.54
N PHE A 37 18.77 -18.05 -0.60
CA PHE A 37 17.41 -17.73 -1.06
C PHE A 37 16.65 -16.86 -0.07
N ASN A 38 16.94 -16.99 1.23
CA ASN A 38 16.39 -16.09 2.24
C ASN A 38 16.94 -14.67 2.09
N LEU A 39 18.23 -14.51 1.73
CA LEU A 39 18.84 -13.18 1.52
C LEU A 39 18.24 -12.47 0.28
N ILE A 40 18.09 -13.18 -0.84
CA ILE A 40 17.44 -12.65 -2.05
C ILE A 40 15.94 -12.42 -1.80
N GLY A 41 15.28 -13.35 -1.14
CA GLY A 41 13.86 -13.25 -0.80
C GLY A 41 13.54 -12.14 0.20
N SER A 42 14.42 -11.84 1.16
CA SER A 42 14.24 -10.71 2.06
C SER A 42 14.40 -9.38 1.32
N SER A 43 15.46 -9.24 0.52
CA SER A 43 15.68 -8.02 -0.27
C SER A 43 14.56 -7.75 -1.28
N MET A 44 13.90 -8.79 -1.79
CA MET A 44 12.73 -8.65 -2.67
C MET A 44 11.41 -8.46 -1.90
N LYS A 45 11.34 -8.87 -0.62
CA LYS A 45 10.18 -8.64 0.24
C LYS A 45 10.08 -7.19 0.74
N ASP A 46 11.21 -6.49 0.79
CA ASP A 46 11.28 -5.11 1.24
C ASP A 46 10.70 -4.12 0.21
N ILE A 47 10.47 -4.58 -1.04
CA ILE A 47 9.91 -3.77 -2.11
C ILE A 47 8.58 -4.39 -2.52
N GLU A 48 7.50 -3.70 -2.25
CA GLU A 48 6.24 -4.00 -2.91
C GLU A 48 6.22 -3.37 -4.30
N PHE A 49 5.60 -4.07 -5.26
CA PHE A 49 5.43 -3.53 -6.61
C PHE A 49 4.69 -2.18 -6.61
N THR A 50 3.86 -1.93 -5.61
CA THR A 50 3.19 -0.65 -5.37
C THR A 50 4.15 0.50 -5.11
N ASP A 51 5.35 0.25 -4.57
CA ASP A 51 6.34 1.30 -4.33
C ASP A 51 6.82 1.92 -5.66
N ILE A 52 6.94 1.09 -6.70
CA ILE A 52 7.26 1.55 -8.05
C ILE A 52 6.15 2.45 -8.60
N MET A 53 4.89 2.16 -8.26
CA MET A 53 3.73 2.94 -8.71
C MET A 53 3.65 4.31 -8.07
N PHE A 54 4.00 4.41 -6.78
CA PHE A 54 3.93 5.64 -6.02
C PHE A 54 5.20 6.49 -6.12
N SER A 55 6.37 5.89 -6.44
CA SER A 55 7.69 6.55 -6.40
C SER A 55 7.82 7.81 -7.27
N GLY A 56 6.91 8.06 -8.20
CA GLY A 56 6.90 9.27 -9.02
C GLY A 56 5.97 10.38 -8.52
N LYS A 57 5.14 10.13 -7.49
CA LYS A 57 4.14 11.11 -7.05
C LYS A 57 4.74 12.31 -6.28
N ASN A 58 5.98 12.19 -5.78
CA ASN A 58 6.70 13.28 -5.10
C ASN A 58 7.44 14.24 -6.04
N GLN A 59 7.53 13.95 -7.33
CA GLN A 59 8.24 14.79 -8.29
C GLN A 59 7.35 15.97 -8.73
N GLY A 60 7.16 16.93 -7.85
CA GLY A 60 6.60 18.23 -8.16
C GLY A 60 7.67 19.13 -8.77
N HIS A 61 7.99 18.96 -10.03
CA HIS A 61 8.72 19.99 -10.80
C HIS A 61 7.69 20.97 -11.38
N GLY A 62 7.52 22.10 -10.73
CA GLY A 62 6.61 23.17 -11.18
C GLY A 62 5.40 23.29 -10.26
N GLU A 63 4.46 24.12 -10.57
CA GLU A 63 3.32 24.57 -9.77
C GLU A 63 2.76 23.54 -8.78
N ILE A 64 2.45 23.98 -7.55
CA ILE A 64 1.87 23.19 -6.48
C ILE A 64 0.53 22.62 -6.98
N GLU A 65 0.57 21.47 -7.63
CA GLU A 65 -0.63 20.75 -7.99
C GLU A 65 -1.10 20.02 -6.70
N THR A 66 -2.01 20.67 -5.98
CA THR A 66 -2.64 20.07 -4.80
C THR A 66 -3.47 18.88 -5.27
N LYS A 67 -2.95 17.67 -5.07
CA LYS A 67 -3.64 16.42 -5.40
C LYS A 67 -4.54 15.97 -4.25
N ILE A 68 -4.19 16.35 -3.02
CA ILE A 68 -5.04 16.16 -1.84
C ILE A 68 -6.16 17.21 -1.88
N SER A 69 -7.36 16.79 -1.52
CA SER A 69 -8.56 17.66 -1.55
C SER A 69 -8.31 19.03 -0.91
N ASN A 70 -8.79 20.07 -1.57
CA ASN A 70 -8.76 21.43 -1.04
C ASN A 70 -9.57 21.63 0.25
N ASP A 71 -10.36 20.62 0.65
CA ASP A 71 -11.09 20.62 1.91
C ASP A 71 -10.24 20.19 3.11
N ILE A 72 -9.01 19.75 2.87
CA ILE A 72 -8.07 19.29 3.90
C ILE A 72 -6.93 20.29 3.99
N ILE A 73 -6.72 20.83 5.19
CA ILE A 73 -5.66 21.78 5.50
C ILE A 73 -4.84 21.22 6.67
N VAL A 74 -3.52 21.27 6.55
CA VAL A 74 -2.62 20.85 7.61
C VAL A 74 -1.98 22.08 8.25
N VAL A 75 -1.99 22.13 9.57
CA VAL A 75 -1.40 23.23 10.35
C VAL A 75 -0.27 22.69 11.22
N ASN A 76 0.90 23.30 11.12
CA ASN A 76 2.05 22.93 11.93
C ASN A 76 1.95 23.52 13.34
N ALA A 77 1.88 22.68 14.34
CA ALA A 77 2.00 23.13 15.71
C ALA A 77 3.45 23.35 16.15
N ALA A 78 4.44 22.85 15.40
CA ALA A 78 5.84 22.88 15.80
C ALA A 78 6.07 22.37 17.23
N ASP A 79 7.02 22.93 17.96
CA ASP A 79 7.39 22.53 19.33
C ASP A 79 6.54 23.21 20.42
N ARG A 80 5.26 23.47 20.12
CA ARG A 80 4.37 24.18 21.06
C ARG A 80 3.97 23.33 22.27
N GLY A 81 3.94 24.00 23.43
CA GLY A 81 3.36 23.43 24.64
C GLY A 81 1.82 23.49 24.66
N ARG A 82 1.18 22.85 25.66
CA ARG A 82 -0.29 22.75 25.77
C ARG A 82 -1.01 24.11 25.71
N ALA A 83 -0.49 25.12 26.44
CA ALA A 83 -1.07 26.46 26.44
C ALA A 83 -0.98 27.17 25.08
N GLU A 84 0.09 26.92 24.34
CA GLU A 84 0.26 27.47 22.97
C GLU A 84 -0.60 26.74 21.95
N ILE A 85 -0.72 25.42 22.08
CA ILE A 85 -1.66 24.62 21.27
C ILE A 85 -3.11 25.10 21.54
N ALA A 86 -3.47 25.39 22.79
CA ALA A 86 -4.79 25.93 23.10
C ALA A 86 -5.07 27.25 22.37
N ARG A 87 -4.13 28.21 22.37
CA ARG A 87 -4.26 29.47 21.63
C ARG A 87 -4.39 29.25 20.12
N LEU A 88 -3.59 28.35 19.57
CA LEU A 88 -3.64 28.03 18.16
C LEU A 88 -4.99 27.41 17.76
N ILE A 89 -5.52 26.49 18.57
CA ILE A 89 -6.83 25.88 18.36
C ILE A 89 -7.96 26.92 18.48
N ASP A 90 -7.88 27.81 19.48
CA ASP A 90 -8.85 28.90 19.62
C ASP A 90 -8.86 29.80 18.37
N LYS A 91 -7.68 30.09 17.80
CA LYS A 91 -7.55 30.87 16.57
C LYS A 91 -8.14 30.16 15.35
N ILE A 92 -7.82 28.86 15.18
CA ILE A 92 -8.38 28.02 14.11
C ILE A 92 -9.90 27.94 14.26
N ASN A 93 -10.43 27.75 15.49
CA ASN A 93 -11.87 27.61 15.73
C ASN A 93 -12.65 28.89 15.43
N GLN A 94 -12.04 30.09 15.59
CA GLN A 94 -12.63 31.37 15.19
C GLN A 94 -12.95 31.43 13.70
N GLU A 95 -12.19 30.73 12.85
CA GLU A 95 -12.40 30.64 11.40
C GLU A 95 -13.50 29.64 10.99
N GLN A 96 -14.17 29.02 11.96
CA GLN A 96 -15.30 28.11 11.77
C GLN A 96 -15.00 26.90 10.83
N PRO A 97 -13.93 26.13 11.08
CA PRO A 97 -13.74 24.90 10.33
C PRO A 97 -14.86 23.90 10.62
N ALA A 98 -15.10 22.98 9.68
CA ALA A 98 -16.09 21.93 9.88
C ALA A 98 -15.62 20.91 10.94
N VAL A 99 -14.32 20.57 10.93
CA VAL A 99 -13.69 19.63 11.87
C VAL A 99 -12.27 20.10 12.18
N ILE A 100 -11.87 19.99 13.44
CA ILE A 100 -10.48 20.12 13.87
C ILE A 100 -10.01 18.75 14.33
N GLY A 101 -9.02 18.17 13.64
CA GLY A 101 -8.32 16.96 14.05
C GLY A 101 -6.97 17.33 14.65
N VAL A 102 -6.67 16.86 15.85
CA VAL A 102 -5.43 17.17 16.56
C VAL A 102 -4.59 15.89 16.66
N ASP A 103 -3.52 15.82 15.87
CA ASP A 103 -2.61 14.66 15.79
C ASP A 103 -1.49 14.74 16.84
N PHE A 104 -1.90 14.94 18.08
CA PHE A 104 -1.03 14.92 19.27
C PHE A 104 -1.59 14.03 20.35
N ILE A 105 -0.69 13.35 21.06
CA ILE A 105 -1.04 12.50 22.20
C ILE A 105 -0.87 13.29 23.49
N PHE A 106 -1.96 13.56 24.17
CA PHE A 106 -1.97 14.27 25.44
C PHE A 106 -2.01 13.29 26.63
N GLU A 107 -0.91 12.56 26.81
CA GLU A 107 -0.80 11.57 27.87
C GLU A 107 -0.60 12.24 29.23
N GLY A 108 -1.44 11.87 30.21
CA GLY A 108 -1.36 12.32 31.59
C GLY A 108 -1.53 13.83 31.78
N PRO A 109 -1.79 14.28 33.01
CA PRO A 109 -1.81 15.70 33.37
C PRO A 109 -0.42 16.31 33.31
N LYS A 110 -0.33 17.61 32.96
CA LYS A 110 0.88 18.43 33.09
C LYS A 110 0.67 19.48 34.19
N ASP A 111 0.86 20.74 33.88
CA ASP A 111 0.57 21.82 34.82
C ASP A 111 -0.90 22.25 34.70
N GLU A 112 -1.49 22.67 35.83
CA GLU A 112 -2.90 23.02 35.95
C GLU A 112 -3.31 24.17 35.02
N PHE A 113 -2.44 25.16 34.83
CA PHE A 113 -2.71 26.32 33.99
C PHE A 113 -2.82 25.92 32.50
N SER A 114 -1.83 25.21 31.96
CA SER A 114 -1.82 24.81 30.56
C SER A 114 -2.89 23.75 30.25
N ASP A 115 -3.17 22.85 31.20
CA ASP A 115 -4.25 21.86 31.06
C ASP A 115 -5.62 22.54 31.05
N SER A 116 -5.86 23.49 31.95
CA SER A 116 -7.12 24.26 32.00
C SER A 116 -7.35 25.08 30.72
N MET A 117 -6.30 25.72 30.19
CA MET A 117 -6.38 26.46 28.94
C MET A 117 -6.75 25.53 27.78
N LEU A 118 -6.08 24.37 27.69
CA LEU A 118 -6.30 23.41 26.59
C LEU A 118 -7.70 22.80 26.69
N ALA A 119 -8.15 22.40 27.88
CA ALA A 119 -9.50 21.90 28.12
C ALA A 119 -10.58 22.95 27.75
N ALA A 120 -10.37 24.21 28.13
CA ALA A 120 -11.28 25.29 27.76
C ALA A 120 -11.34 25.51 26.25
N SER A 121 -10.22 25.41 25.53
CA SER A 121 -10.14 25.50 24.07
C SER A 121 -10.86 24.34 23.40
N PHE A 122 -10.62 23.10 23.86
CA PHE A 122 -11.28 21.90 23.33
C PHE A 122 -12.81 21.98 23.47
N ASN A 123 -13.30 22.44 24.62
CA ASN A 123 -14.75 22.57 24.88
C ASN A 123 -15.45 23.64 24.00
N LYS A 124 -14.71 24.59 23.44
CA LYS A 124 -15.26 25.56 22.48
C LYS A 124 -15.41 24.98 21.07
N CYS A 125 -14.70 23.90 20.75
CA CYS A 125 -14.72 23.31 19.43
C CYS A 125 -15.98 22.46 19.24
N LYS A 126 -16.76 22.74 18.20
CA LYS A 126 -17.98 21.98 17.89
C LYS A 126 -17.68 20.54 17.48
N ASN A 127 -16.68 20.36 16.63
CA ASN A 127 -16.27 19.07 16.08
C ASN A 127 -14.74 18.92 16.26
N LEU A 128 -14.35 18.35 17.38
CA LEU A 128 -12.95 18.04 17.71
C LEU A 128 -12.73 16.54 17.68
N VAL A 129 -11.60 16.12 17.12
CA VAL A 129 -11.11 14.74 17.16
C VAL A 129 -9.66 14.76 17.63
N LEU A 130 -9.37 14.00 18.67
CA LEU A 130 -8.03 13.87 19.25
C LEU A 130 -7.39 12.56 18.83
N ALA A 131 -6.09 12.60 18.55
CA ALA A 131 -5.31 11.41 18.33
C ALA A 131 -5.02 10.68 19.64
N THR A 132 -5.08 9.36 19.58
CA THR A 132 -4.64 8.44 20.64
C THR A 132 -3.73 7.39 20.03
N LYS A 133 -3.05 6.60 20.84
CA LYS A 133 -2.20 5.50 20.34
C LYS A 133 -2.28 4.26 21.21
N PHE A 134 -2.07 3.12 20.60
CA PHE A 134 -1.81 1.88 21.33
C PHE A 134 -0.37 1.85 21.85
N LYS A 135 -0.17 1.27 23.04
CA LYS A 135 1.16 1.23 23.70
C LYS A 135 2.18 0.37 22.94
N ASN A 136 1.73 -0.73 22.31
CA ASN A 136 2.58 -1.66 21.58
C ASN A 136 2.21 -1.65 20.08
N ASN A 137 3.22 -1.50 19.21
CA ASN A 137 3.06 -1.48 17.75
C ASN A 137 3.27 -2.86 17.09
N ASP A 138 3.49 -3.93 17.86
CA ASP A 138 4.06 -5.21 17.37
C ASP A 138 3.06 -6.14 16.66
N GLY A 139 1.95 -5.62 16.14
CA GLY A 139 1.03 -6.40 15.27
C GLY A 139 0.15 -7.42 16.00
N GLU A 140 0.34 -7.64 17.29
CA GLU A 140 -0.52 -8.46 18.13
C GLU A 140 -1.69 -7.64 18.70
N ARG A 141 -2.71 -8.32 19.24
CA ARG A 141 -3.91 -7.67 19.79
C ARG A 141 -3.51 -6.64 20.86
N HIS A 142 -3.80 -5.38 20.58
CA HIS A 142 -3.48 -4.28 21.48
C HIS A 142 -4.49 -4.25 22.63
N ASN A 143 -4.03 -4.56 23.84
CA ASN A 143 -4.90 -4.53 25.01
C ASN A 143 -5.01 -3.15 25.65
N ASP A 144 -3.99 -2.31 25.54
CA ASP A 144 -3.92 -1.00 26.16
C ASP A 144 -3.71 0.11 25.15
N TYR A 145 -4.58 1.13 25.18
CA TYR A 145 -4.34 2.37 24.46
C TYR A 145 -4.20 3.57 25.40
N ILE A 146 -3.47 4.56 24.96
CA ILE A 146 -3.22 5.78 25.72
C ILE A 146 -4.36 6.75 25.42
N LYS A 147 -5.22 6.96 26.40
CA LYS A 147 -6.27 7.98 26.36
C LYS A 147 -5.70 9.36 26.58
N THR A 148 -6.41 10.35 26.07
CA THR A 148 -6.20 11.75 26.45
C THR A 148 -6.35 11.91 27.97
N ALA A 149 -5.52 12.77 28.57
CA ALA A 149 -5.57 13.04 30.00
C ALA A 149 -6.98 13.46 30.43
N SER A 150 -7.50 12.88 31.49
CA SER A 150 -8.84 13.17 32.04
C SER A 150 -9.04 14.64 32.39
N THR A 151 -7.97 15.37 32.72
CA THR A 151 -7.97 16.83 32.96
C THR A 151 -8.42 17.64 31.74
N LEU A 152 -8.34 17.07 30.55
CA LEU A 152 -8.70 17.74 29.27
C LEU A 152 -10.15 17.49 28.83
N GLY A 153 -10.92 16.71 29.61
CA GLY A 153 -12.29 16.35 29.27
C GLY A 153 -12.45 15.13 28.39
N GLU A 154 -13.70 14.77 28.09
CA GLU A 154 -14.02 13.65 27.19
C GLU A 154 -14.30 14.17 25.79
N HIS A 155 -13.56 13.70 24.81
CA HIS A 155 -13.67 14.08 23.41
C HIS A 155 -13.70 12.84 22.51
N THR A 156 -14.07 13.04 21.25
CA THR A 156 -13.94 11.99 20.25
C THR A 156 -12.47 11.68 20.03
N GLU A 157 -12.08 10.42 20.21
CA GLU A 157 -10.71 9.97 20.04
C GLU A 157 -10.61 8.92 18.92
N GLY A 158 -9.50 8.91 18.21
CA GLY A 158 -9.16 7.88 17.23
C GLY A 158 -7.67 7.56 17.27
N PHE A 159 -7.30 6.28 17.04
CA PHE A 159 -5.89 5.91 17.07
C PHE A 159 -5.16 6.41 15.82
N ALA A 160 -3.98 7.00 16.03
CA ALA A 160 -3.11 7.52 14.95
C ALA A 160 -1.92 6.60 14.65
N ASN A 161 -1.87 5.40 15.27
CA ASN A 161 -0.78 4.46 15.02
C ASN A 161 -0.65 4.12 13.54
N LEU A 162 0.53 4.36 12.99
CA LEU A 162 0.90 3.93 11.65
C LEU A 162 1.43 2.49 11.68
N MET A 163 1.08 1.72 10.65
CA MET A 163 1.60 0.36 10.49
C MET A 163 3.01 0.42 9.92
N ILE A 164 4.00 0.22 10.77
CA ILE A 164 5.42 0.26 10.42
C ILE A 164 5.96 -1.17 10.41
N PRO A 165 6.19 -1.79 9.23
CA PRO A 165 6.79 -3.11 9.15
C PRO A 165 8.21 -3.10 9.73
N SER A 166 8.62 -4.20 10.40
CA SER A 166 9.95 -4.29 11.02
C SER A 166 11.10 -4.31 10.02
N MET A 167 10.87 -4.75 8.78
CA MET A 167 11.92 -4.95 7.77
C MET A 167 12.30 -3.65 7.06
N ASP A 168 11.34 -3.00 6.37
CA ASP A 168 11.60 -1.84 5.51
C ASP A 168 11.08 -0.52 6.06
N LYS A 169 10.34 -0.59 7.15
CA LYS A 169 9.74 0.55 7.86
C LYS A 169 8.79 1.43 7.01
N THR A 170 8.42 0.99 5.81
CA THR A 170 7.59 1.76 4.88
C THR A 170 6.11 1.64 5.25
N VAL A 171 5.47 2.77 5.51
CA VAL A 171 4.04 2.84 5.84
C VAL A 171 3.21 2.72 4.57
N ARG A 172 2.64 1.54 4.32
CA ARG A 172 1.80 1.26 3.14
C ARG A 172 0.33 1.10 3.47
N TYR A 173 0.05 0.63 4.68
CA TYR A 173 -1.30 0.26 5.09
C TYR A 173 -1.70 0.99 6.36
N PHE A 174 -2.98 1.20 6.53
CA PHE A 174 -3.54 1.58 7.82
C PHE A 174 -4.59 0.55 8.25
N ARG A 175 -4.80 0.46 9.55
CA ARG A 175 -5.81 -0.43 10.14
C ARG A 175 -7.14 0.30 10.19
N THR A 176 -8.22 -0.34 9.78
CA THR A 176 -9.56 0.26 9.73
C THR A 176 -10.29 0.22 11.06
N GLU A 177 -9.88 -0.68 11.95
CA GLU A 177 -10.41 -0.84 13.31
C GLU A 177 -9.44 -1.62 14.18
N ASP A 178 -9.50 -1.40 15.48
CA ASP A 178 -8.78 -2.20 16.48
C ASP A 178 -9.61 -2.39 17.74
N GLN A 179 -9.23 -3.35 18.57
CA GLN A 179 -9.87 -3.61 19.86
C GLN A 179 -8.92 -3.23 21.00
N GLY A 180 -9.21 -2.11 21.67
CA GLY A 180 -8.55 -1.72 22.91
C GLY A 180 -9.46 -2.00 24.11
N ASN A 181 -8.96 -2.71 25.14
CA ASN A 181 -9.71 -3.00 26.36
C ASN A 181 -11.15 -3.51 26.14
N LYS A 182 -11.34 -4.40 25.12
CA LYS A 182 -12.64 -4.93 24.66
C LYS A 182 -13.57 -3.89 24.02
N THR A 183 -13.11 -2.67 23.77
CA THR A 183 -13.87 -1.64 23.07
C THR A 183 -13.33 -1.50 21.64
N LEU A 184 -14.22 -1.43 20.66
CA LEU A 184 -13.85 -1.15 19.27
C LEU A 184 -13.42 0.32 19.16
N ILE A 185 -12.21 0.53 18.66
CA ILE A 185 -11.64 1.85 18.42
C ILE A 185 -11.38 2.00 16.94
N ARG A 186 -11.72 3.17 16.41
CA ARG A 186 -11.53 3.52 15.01
C ARG A 186 -10.27 4.39 14.83
N PRO A 187 -9.66 4.42 13.62
CA PRO A 187 -8.52 5.29 13.36
C PRO A 187 -8.90 6.77 13.42
N PHE A 188 -7.93 7.61 13.76
CA PHE A 188 -8.07 9.06 13.82
C PHE A 188 -8.66 9.64 12.53
N ALA A 189 -8.10 9.27 11.38
CA ALA A 189 -8.60 9.73 10.09
C ALA A 189 -10.09 9.36 9.84
N PHE A 190 -10.52 8.18 10.29
CA PHE A 190 -11.92 7.77 10.20
C PHE A 190 -12.84 8.67 11.05
N GLU A 191 -12.47 8.93 12.31
CA GLU A 191 -13.28 9.79 13.20
C GLU A 191 -13.34 11.23 12.69
N VAL A 192 -12.25 11.74 12.09
CA VAL A 192 -12.23 13.05 11.40
C VAL A 192 -13.24 13.08 10.26
N VAL A 193 -13.19 12.10 9.35
CA VAL A 193 -14.14 12.04 8.22
C VAL A 193 -15.55 11.83 8.71
N LYS A 194 -15.78 11.00 9.74
CA LYS A 194 -17.11 10.76 10.31
C LYS A 194 -17.75 12.04 10.87
N LYS A 195 -16.95 12.96 11.44
CA LYS A 195 -17.44 14.28 11.88
C LYS A 195 -17.75 15.22 10.70
N TYR A 196 -17.01 15.11 9.60
CA TYR A 196 -17.18 15.93 8.40
C TYR A 196 -18.28 15.39 7.49
N ASN A 197 -18.21 14.12 7.14
CA ASN A 197 -19.16 13.43 6.27
C ASN A 197 -19.39 11.99 6.74
N PRO A 198 -20.38 11.74 7.61
CA PRO A 198 -20.65 10.41 8.16
C PRO A 198 -20.88 9.33 7.09
N SER A 199 -21.49 9.67 5.97
CA SER A 199 -21.82 8.70 4.92
C SER A 199 -20.55 8.12 4.26
N GLN A 200 -19.50 8.91 4.11
CA GLN A 200 -18.23 8.45 3.56
C GLN A 200 -17.48 7.54 4.54
N ALA A 201 -17.48 7.90 5.82
CA ALA A 201 -16.91 7.05 6.86
C ALA A 201 -17.60 5.67 6.93
N GLU A 202 -18.92 5.62 6.80
CA GLU A 202 -19.68 4.36 6.78
C GLU A 202 -19.30 3.46 5.60
N LYS A 203 -18.95 4.03 4.45
CA LYS A 203 -18.52 3.25 3.29
C LYS A 203 -17.22 2.50 3.55
N LEU A 204 -16.27 3.08 4.30
CA LEU A 204 -15.07 2.35 4.73
C LEU A 204 -15.43 1.12 5.55
N ILE A 205 -16.39 1.22 6.48
CA ILE A 205 -16.83 0.08 7.29
C ILE A 205 -17.44 -1.03 6.42
N LYS A 206 -18.25 -0.65 5.42
CA LYS A 206 -18.91 -1.60 4.51
C LYS A 206 -17.92 -2.39 3.64
N ARG A 207 -16.68 -1.96 3.53
CA ARG A 207 -15.62 -2.69 2.82
C ARG A 207 -15.15 -3.93 3.58
N HIS A 208 -15.39 -4.01 4.90
CA HIS A 208 -15.02 -5.14 5.77
C HIS A 208 -13.54 -5.55 5.70
N ASN A 209 -12.66 -4.67 5.29
CA ASN A 209 -11.22 -4.90 5.26
C ASN A 209 -10.62 -4.50 6.61
N GLN A 210 -9.82 -5.38 7.22
CA GLN A 210 -9.09 -5.06 8.45
C GLN A 210 -7.95 -4.05 8.19
N PHE A 211 -7.39 -4.10 6.98
CA PHE A 211 -6.30 -3.22 6.53
C PHE A 211 -6.61 -2.70 5.14
N GLU A 212 -6.43 -1.42 4.95
CA GLU A 212 -6.51 -0.77 3.65
C GLU A 212 -5.13 -0.29 3.20
N LEU A 213 -4.85 -0.43 1.91
CA LEU A 213 -3.67 0.17 1.29
C LEU A 213 -3.92 1.67 1.16
N ILE A 214 -3.00 2.49 1.69
CA ILE A 214 -3.11 3.94 1.60
C ILE A 214 -2.88 4.33 0.13
N ASN A 215 -3.85 4.98 -0.48
CA ASN A 215 -3.67 5.61 -1.78
C ASN A 215 -3.03 6.99 -1.57
N TYR A 216 -1.71 7.02 -1.63
CA TYR A 216 -0.96 8.26 -1.47
C TYR A 216 -1.15 9.17 -2.68
N GLU A 217 -1.63 10.39 -2.45
CA GLU A 217 -1.75 11.44 -3.46
C GLU A 217 -0.63 12.47 -3.41
N GLY A 218 0.09 12.56 -2.29
CA GLY A 218 1.25 13.43 -2.20
C GLY A 218 1.81 13.61 -0.79
N ASN A 219 2.90 14.35 -0.73
CA ASN A 219 3.56 14.77 0.50
C ASN A 219 3.09 16.17 0.94
N LEU A 220 3.86 16.83 1.81
CA LEU A 220 3.54 18.16 2.33
C LEU A 220 3.32 19.21 1.21
N ASN A 221 4.04 19.09 0.08
CA ASN A 221 3.92 20.03 -1.05
C ASN A 221 2.60 19.87 -1.83
N ASN A 222 1.88 18.78 -1.62
CA ASN A 222 0.64 18.46 -2.33
C ASN A 222 -0.62 18.68 -1.49
N VAL A 223 -0.50 19.27 -0.31
CA VAL A 223 -1.60 19.62 0.59
C VAL A 223 -1.48 21.07 1.02
N HIS A 224 -2.60 21.75 1.18
CA HIS A 224 -2.59 23.09 1.76
C HIS A 224 -2.10 23.03 3.19
N HIS A 225 -1.06 23.79 3.50
CA HIS A 225 -0.48 23.80 4.84
C HIS A 225 -0.06 25.22 5.27
N PHE A 226 -0.07 25.44 6.57
CA PHE A 226 0.35 26.69 7.21
C PHE A 226 1.18 26.40 8.44
N ASN A 227 2.11 27.30 8.77
CA ASN A 227 2.72 27.30 10.10
C ASN A 227 1.72 27.85 11.13
N GLY A 228 1.77 27.35 12.35
CA GLY A 228 0.97 27.89 13.44
C GLY A 228 1.18 29.38 13.67
N ASN A 229 2.40 29.89 13.45
CA ASN A 229 2.70 31.32 13.55
C ASN A 229 1.91 32.16 12.53
N ASP A 230 1.76 31.65 11.28
CA ASP A 230 1.00 32.33 10.22
C ASP A 230 -0.49 32.39 10.58
N ILE A 231 -1.02 31.31 11.17
CA ILE A 231 -2.39 31.25 11.66
C ILE A 231 -2.62 32.25 12.80
N GLU A 232 -1.72 32.28 13.79
CA GLU A 232 -1.81 33.21 14.93
C GLU A 232 -1.71 34.67 14.46
N ALA A 233 -0.87 34.97 13.47
CA ALA A 233 -0.69 36.29 12.88
C ALA A 233 -1.81 36.66 11.91
N GLY A 234 -2.72 35.74 11.53
CA GLY A 234 -3.76 35.96 10.51
C GLY A 234 -3.20 36.08 9.07
N GLN A 235 -2.03 35.50 8.82
CA GLN A 235 -1.36 35.54 7.51
C GLN A 235 -1.83 34.39 6.60
N PHE A 236 -3.13 34.32 6.36
CA PHE A 236 -3.75 33.37 5.45
C PHE A 236 -4.97 34.01 4.77
N PRO A 237 -5.48 33.50 3.64
CA PRO A 237 -6.62 34.08 2.95
C PRO A 237 -7.88 34.02 3.82
N LYS A 238 -8.67 35.09 3.79
CA LYS A 238 -9.93 35.20 4.53
C LYS A 238 -10.86 34.03 4.16
N ASP A 239 -11.56 33.49 5.17
CA ASP A 239 -12.50 32.37 5.03
C ASP A 239 -11.86 31.07 4.49
N PHE A 240 -10.52 30.96 4.44
CA PHE A 240 -9.84 29.82 3.84
C PHE A 240 -10.04 28.53 4.66
N LEU A 241 -10.13 28.62 5.99
CA LEU A 241 -10.35 27.46 6.87
C LEU A 241 -11.84 27.14 7.06
N LYS A 242 -12.73 28.03 6.64
CA LYS A 242 -14.16 27.91 6.90
C LYS A 242 -14.78 26.68 6.23
N GLY A 243 -15.47 25.87 7.03
CA GLY A 243 -16.15 24.67 6.56
C GLY A 243 -15.23 23.53 6.13
N LYS A 244 -13.93 23.63 6.39
CA LYS A 244 -12.92 22.66 5.98
C LYS A 244 -12.47 21.74 7.15
N ILE A 245 -11.74 20.69 6.82
CA ILE A 245 -11.06 19.84 7.76
C ILE A 245 -9.69 20.44 8.03
N VAL A 246 -9.40 20.77 9.28
CA VAL A 246 -8.10 21.27 9.70
C VAL A 246 -7.41 20.21 10.55
N LEU A 247 -6.28 19.68 10.09
CA LEU A 247 -5.44 18.72 10.81
C LEU A 247 -4.27 19.47 11.44
N LEU A 248 -4.23 19.52 12.76
CA LEU A 248 -3.15 20.11 13.52
C LEU A 248 -2.16 19.02 13.92
N GLY A 249 -0.91 19.14 13.50
CA GLY A 249 0.12 18.15 13.77
C GLY A 249 1.51 18.73 13.71
N PHE A 250 2.52 17.88 13.78
CA PHE A 250 3.93 18.24 13.68
C PHE A 250 4.48 17.96 12.28
N PHE A 251 5.15 18.93 11.68
CA PHE A 251 5.94 18.74 10.47
C PHE A 251 7.20 19.63 10.42
N GLY A 252 7.92 19.63 11.54
CA GLY A 252 9.16 20.37 11.73
C GLY A 252 9.00 21.65 12.53
N SER A 253 10.11 22.29 12.88
CA SER A 253 10.10 23.56 13.63
C SER A 253 9.55 24.71 12.79
N ASP A 254 9.72 24.64 11.46
CA ASP A 254 9.17 25.56 10.46
C ASP A 254 8.96 24.79 9.15
N CYS A 255 7.91 25.10 8.37
CA CYS A 255 7.64 24.50 7.07
C CYS A 255 8.83 24.59 6.09
N ASN A 256 9.70 25.58 6.27
CA ASN A 256 10.86 25.85 5.42
C ASN A 256 12.18 25.29 5.98
N SER A 257 12.17 24.66 7.15
CA SER A 257 13.37 24.10 7.78
C SER A 257 13.68 22.68 7.26
N ASN A 258 14.92 22.23 7.45
CA ASN A 258 15.26 20.83 7.16
C ASN A 258 14.36 19.88 7.98
N PRO A 259 13.91 18.76 7.40
CA PRO A 259 13.05 17.82 8.11
C PRO A 259 13.70 17.36 9.42
N ILE A 260 12.99 17.54 10.51
CA ILE A 260 13.35 16.90 11.77
C ILE A 260 12.88 15.44 11.65
N LEU A 261 13.76 14.49 11.96
CA LEU A 261 13.52 13.06 11.79
C LEU A 261 12.47 12.49 12.75
N ASP A 262 12.11 13.23 13.79
CA ASP A 262 11.04 12.88 14.69
C ASP A 262 9.70 13.02 13.96
N ASP A 263 8.87 11.97 13.99
CA ASP A 263 7.59 11.86 13.30
C ASP A 263 7.67 11.93 11.74
N TYR A 264 8.82 11.50 11.19
CA TYR A 264 9.07 11.47 9.76
C TYR A 264 9.23 10.02 9.29
N PHE A 265 8.41 9.59 8.34
CA PHE A 265 8.22 8.19 7.99
C PHE A 265 8.63 7.91 6.54
N TYR A 266 8.95 6.62 6.28
CA TYR A 266 9.12 6.11 4.93
C TYR A 266 7.76 5.79 4.33
N THR A 267 7.50 6.25 3.11
CA THR A 267 6.30 5.93 2.35
C THR A 267 6.64 5.31 0.99
N PRO A 268 5.66 4.70 0.30
CA PRO A 268 5.87 4.22 -1.07
C PRO A 268 6.20 5.32 -2.08
N MET A 269 5.95 6.59 -1.74
CA MET A 269 6.28 7.74 -2.61
C MET A 269 7.77 8.06 -2.65
N ASN A 270 8.59 7.39 -1.84
CA ASN A 270 10.02 7.62 -1.79
C ASN A 270 10.67 7.35 -3.17
N GLU A 271 11.43 8.32 -3.68
CA GLU A 271 12.11 8.21 -4.99
C GLU A 271 13.11 7.06 -5.06
N LYS A 272 13.73 6.73 -3.92
CA LYS A 272 14.70 5.63 -3.83
C LYS A 272 14.00 4.35 -3.42
N ILE A 273 13.73 3.50 -4.38
CA ILE A 273 13.11 2.18 -4.14
C ILE A 273 14.09 1.23 -3.45
N MET A 274 15.40 1.37 -3.72
CA MET A 274 16.47 0.54 -3.14
C MET A 274 17.61 1.40 -2.59
N GLY A 275 18.29 0.89 -1.57
CA GLY A 275 19.48 1.52 -0.97
C GLY A 275 19.18 2.34 0.29
N ARG A 276 20.03 3.33 0.59
CA ARG A 276 19.82 4.22 1.75
C ARG A 276 18.71 5.23 1.42
N LYS A 277 17.53 4.93 1.91
CA LYS A 277 16.38 5.85 1.89
C LYS A 277 16.47 6.78 3.09
N PHE A 278 15.93 8.00 2.92
CA PHE A 278 15.56 8.85 4.05
C PHE A 278 14.03 8.82 4.18
N PRO A 279 13.48 9.04 5.38
CA PRO A 279 12.05 9.28 5.53
C PRO A 279 11.62 10.43 4.61
N ASP A 280 10.37 10.44 4.17
CA ASP A 280 9.89 11.36 3.11
C ASP A 280 8.57 12.05 3.44
N THR A 281 7.87 11.63 4.53
CA THR A 281 6.54 12.16 4.83
C THR A 281 6.28 12.22 6.34
N TYR A 282 5.74 13.33 6.82
CA TYR A 282 5.34 13.48 8.22
C TYR A 282 4.06 12.72 8.55
N GLY A 283 3.91 12.30 9.81
CA GLY A 283 2.77 11.52 10.29
C GLY A 283 1.43 12.19 10.00
N VAL A 284 1.28 13.47 10.29
CA VAL A 284 0.06 14.23 10.03
C VAL A 284 -0.28 14.30 8.52
N VAL A 285 0.72 14.30 7.62
CA VAL A 285 0.49 14.27 6.17
C VAL A 285 0.05 12.88 5.72
N ILE A 286 0.55 11.81 6.36
CA ILE A 286 0.03 10.46 6.14
C ILE A 286 -1.44 10.39 6.56
N GLN A 287 -1.80 10.96 7.71
CA GLN A 287 -3.19 11.07 8.15
C GLN A 287 -4.03 11.87 7.15
N ALA A 288 -3.49 12.96 6.58
CA ALA A 288 -4.18 13.73 5.54
C ALA A 288 -4.47 12.90 4.27
N ASN A 289 -3.52 12.05 3.83
CA ASN A 289 -3.75 11.10 2.72
C ASN A 289 -4.85 10.08 3.06
N ILE A 290 -4.87 9.55 4.28
CA ILE A 290 -5.91 8.60 4.72
C ILE A 290 -7.27 9.30 4.77
N VAL A 291 -7.35 10.51 5.33
CA VAL A 291 -8.57 11.33 5.34
C VAL A 291 -9.06 11.59 3.92
N ASN A 292 -8.16 11.99 3.02
CA ASN A 292 -8.48 12.21 1.62
C ASN A 292 -9.06 10.97 0.96
N MET A 293 -8.40 9.83 1.11
CA MET A 293 -8.84 8.55 0.55
C MET A 293 -10.23 8.14 1.04
N ILE A 294 -10.53 8.31 2.34
CA ILE A 294 -11.86 8.01 2.89
C ILE A 294 -12.90 8.99 2.37
N LEU A 295 -12.55 10.28 2.27
CA LEU A 295 -13.46 11.34 1.84
C LEU A 295 -13.84 11.21 0.36
N THR A 296 -12.87 10.87 -0.49
CA THR A 296 -13.08 10.75 -1.95
C THR A 296 -13.48 9.34 -2.38
N GLU A 297 -13.49 8.36 -1.47
CA GLU A 297 -13.72 6.93 -1.75
C GLU A 297 -12.69 6.31 -2.71
N ASP A 298 -11.50 6.89 -2.76
CA ASP A 298 -10.46 6.50 -3.70
C ASP A 298 -9.61 5.36 -3.15
N TYR A 299 -10.22 4.18 -3.05
CA TYR A 299 -9.62 2.98 -2.51
C TYR A 299 -8.96 2.14 -3.59
N ILE A 300 -7.86 1.48 -3.22
CA ILE A 300 -7.20 0.49 -4.08
C ILE A 300 -7.79 -0.88 -3.82
N GLU A 301 -8.42 -1.45 -4.85
CA GLU A 301 -9.00 -2.78 -4.80
C GLU A 301 -7.92 -3.85 -5.02
N LYS A 302 -7.81 -4.78 -4.08
CA LYS A 302 -6.88 -5.91 -4.19
C LYS A 302 -7.60 -7.11 -4.77
N THR A 303 -7.04 -7.70 -5.83
CA THR A 303 -7.55 -8.97 -6.33
C THR A 303 -7.26 -10.11 -5.34
N PRO A 304 -8.17 -11.09 -5.20
CA PRO A 304 -7.87 -12.29 -4.44
C PRO A 304 -6.69 -13.04 -5.05
N ALA A 305 -5.76 -13.50 -4.23
CA ALA A 305 -4.55 -14.18 -4.72
C ALA A 305 -4.85 -15.40 -5.61
N TRP A 306 -5.91 -16.16 -5.32
CA TRP A 306 -6.32 -17.29 -6.16
C TRP A 306 -6.70 -16.87 -7.59
N PHE A 307 -7.27 -15.69 -7.77
CA PHE A 307 -7.66 -15.15 -9.08
C PHE A 307 -6.42 -14.81 -9.91
N ASP A 308 -5.41 -14.18 -9.31
CA ASP A 308 -4.15 -13.87 -9.98
C ASP A 308 -3.40 -15.15 -10.39
N TRP A 309 -3.40 -16.18 -9.53
CA TRP A 309 -2.87 -17.50 -9.86
C TRP A 309 -3.63 -18.16 -11.01
N LEU A 310 -4.96 -18.01 -11.08
CA LEU A 310 -5.78 -18.54 -12.17
C LEU A 310 -5.47 -17.83 -13.50
N ILE A 311 -5.35 -16.51 -13.48
CA ILE A 311 -4.93 -15.74 -14.68
C ILE A 311 -3.54 -16.21 -15.15
N GLY A 312 -2.58 -16.30 -14.22
CA GLY A 312 -1.24 -16.80 -14.51
C GLY A 312 -1.27 -18.22 -15.11
N PHE A 313 -2.14 -19.11 -14.61
CA PHE A 313 -2.33 -20.45 -15.13
C PHE A 313 -2.81 -20.43 -16.59
N VAL A 314 -3.81 -19.62 -16.92
CA VAL A 314 -4.33 -19.49 -18.28
C VAL A 314 -3.27 -18.96 -19.23
N ILE A 315 -2.52 -17.94 -18.82
CA ILE A 315 -1.43 -17.36 -19.63
C ILE A 315 -0.31 -18.39 -19.85
N CYS A 316 0.10 -19.10 -18.78
CA CYS A 316 1.09 -20.16 -18.85
C CYS A 316 0.63 -21.30 -19.79
N LEU A 317 -0.65 -21.68 -19.75
CA LEU A 317 -1.24 -22.67 -20.64
C LEU A 317 -1.15 -22.26 -22.10
N LEU A 318 -1.47 -21.01 -22.42
CA LEU A 318 -1.36 -20.47 -23.77
C LEU A 318 0.10 -20.48 -24.27
N HIS A 319 1.05 -20.10 -23.41
CA HIS A 319 2.47 -20.17 -23.72
C HIS A 319 2.93 -21.61 -23.96
N ASN A 320 2.55 -22.54 -23.08
CA ASN A 320 2.86 -23.97 -23.28
C ASN A 320 2.29 -24.51 -24.59
N PHE A 321 1.06 -24.16 -24.91
CA PHE A 321 0.44 -24.58 -26.18
C PHE A 321 1.25 -24.11 -27.39
N ILE A 322 1.68 -22.85 -27.42
CA ILE A 322 2.49 -22.30 -28.51
C ILE A 322 3.89 -22.93 -28.52
N PHE A 323 4.55 -22.97 -27.36
CA PHE A 323 5.95 -23.41 -27.26
C PHE A 323 6.12 -24.91 -27.57
N ILE A 324 5.23 -25.78 -27.04
CA ILE A 324 5.28 -27.23 -27.36
C ILE A 324 5.17 -27.47 -28.87
N ARG A 325 4.26 -26.76 -29.54
CA ARG A 325 4.10 -26.89 -30.99
C ARG A 325 5.38 -26.55 -31.74
N HIS A 326 6.03 -25.43 -31.38
CA HIS A 326 7.27 -25.01 -32.03
C HIS A 326 8.48 -25.85 -31.63
N TYR A 327 8.54 -26.28 -30.37
CA TYR A 327 9.59 -27.13 -29.84
C TYR A 327 9.68 -28.48 -30.55
N VAL A 328 8.56 -29.17 -30.71
CA VAL A 328 8.48 -30.49 -31.36
C VAL A 328 8.88 -30.43 -32.83
N HIS A 329 8.59 -29.33 -33.54
CA HIS A 329 8.98 -29.14 -34.93
C HIS A 329 10.45 -28.73 -35.12
N LYS A 330 11.24 -28.65 -34.02
CA LYS A 330 12.70 -28.41 -34.03
C LYS A 330 13.14 -27.24 -34.92
N HIS A 331 12.45 -26.12 -34.84
CA HIS A 331 12.91 -24.91 -35.49
C HIS A 331 14.28 -24.48 -34.96
N LEU A 332 15.25 -24.23 -35.84
CA LEU A 332 16.63 -23.85 -35.49
C LEU A 332 16.69 -22.69 -34.52
N TRP A 333 15.78 -21.71 -34.66
CA TRP A 333 15.70 -20.51 -33.86
C TRP A 333 14.69 -20.60 -32.69
N TYR A 334 14.17 -21.80 -32.37
CA TYR A 334 13.13 -21.96 -31.34
C TYR A 334 13.47 -21.27 -30.03
N HIS A 335 14.68 -21.53 -29.51
CA HIS A 335 15.10 -20.97 -28.22
C HIS A 335 15.14 -19.44 -28.21
N PHE A 336 15.64 -18.88 -29.29
CA PHE A 336 15.71 -17.42 -29.44
C PHE A 336 14.31 -16.80 -29.45
N TYR A 337 13.41 -17.29 -30.31
CA TYR A 337 12.06 -16.77 -30.38
C TYR A 337 11.25 -17.02 -29.09
N ALA A 338 11.38 -18.20 -28.50
CA ALA A 338 10.67 -18.53 -27.27
C ALA A 338 11.08 -17.60 -26.11
N LYS A 339 12.37 -17.31 -25.99
CA LYS A 339 12.86 -16.35 -24.98
C LYS A 339 12.40 -14.91 -25.25
N ILE A 340 12.42 -14.46 -26.50
CA ILE A 340 11.91 -13.13 -26.86
C ILE A 340 10.43 -13.01 -26.51
N ILE A 341 9.61 -13.98 -26.93
CA ILE A 341 8.17 -13.99 -26.63
C ILE A 341 7.95 -14.00 -25.11
N GLN A 342 8.71 -14.79 -24.38
CA GLN A 342 8.64 -14.88 -22.92
C GLN A 342 8.93 -13.52 -22.25
N PHE A 343 10.04 -12.85 -22.62
CA PHE A 343 10.37 -11.53 -22.10
C PHE A 343 9.35 -10.46 -22.48
N LEU A 344 8.90 -10.45 -23.74
CA LEU A 344 7.90 -9.50 -24.21
C LEU A 344 6.58 -9.69 -23.47
N SER A 345 6.15 -10.93 -23.26
CA SER A 345 4.94 -11.24 -22.50
C SER A 345 5.06 -10.80 -21.04
N ALA A 346 6.21 -11.04 -20.40
CA ALA A 346 6.45 -10.58 -19.03
C ALA A 346 6.40 -9.04 -18.95
N PHE A 347 7.00 -8.35 -19.91
CA PHE A 347 6.96 -6.89 -19.98
C PHE A 347 5.53 -6.35 -20.16
N VAL A 348 4.75 -6.96 -21.07
CA VAL A 348 3.34 -6.60 -21.27
C VAL A 348 2.51 -6.83 -20.02
N LEU A 349 2.75 -7.93 -19.30
CA LEU A 349 2.05 -8.21 -18.03
C LEU A 349 2.38 -7.19 -16.94
N VAL A 350 3.65 -6.80 -16.81
CA VAL A 350 4.05 -5.72 -15.89
C VAL A 350 3.35 -4.42 -16.26
N TYR A 351 3.39 -4.06 -17.54
CA TYR A 351 2.73 -2.84 -18.03
C TYR A 351 1.22 -2.86 -17.74
N LEU A 352 0.56 -4.01 -17.97
CA LEU A 352 -0.86 -4.18 -17.67
C LEU A 352 -1.15 -4.01 -16.18
N CYS A 353 -0.31 -4.57 -15.30
CA CYS A 353 -0.45 -4.37 -13.84
C CYS A 353 -0.33 -2.89 -13.47
N ILE A 354 0.64 -2.16 -14.08
CA ILE A 354 0.81 -0.72 -13.88
C ILE A 354 -0.42 0.04 -14.35
N TYR A 355 -0.90 -0.26 -15.54
CA TYR A 355 -2.07 0.39 -16.12
C TYR A 355 -3.32 0.21 -15.26
N LEU A 356 -3.63 -1.04 -14.86
CA LEU A 356 -4.80 -1.34 -14.02
C LEU A 356 -4.71 -0.67 -12.65
N PHE A 357 -3.51 -0.56 -12.09
CA PHE A 357 -3.31 0.14 -10.83
C PHE A 357 -3.57 1.64 -10.97
N LYS A 358 -3.01 2.29 -12.00
CA LYS A 358 -3.10 3.74 -12.18
C LYS A 358 -4.50 4.20 -12.60
N GLU A 359 -5.12 3.50 -13.55
CA GLU A 359 -6.37 3.94 -14.15
C GLU A 359 -7.62 3.38 -13.46
N ASN A 360 -7.49 2.17 -12.87
CA ASN A 360 -8.64 1.47 -12.30
C ASN A 360 -8.52 1.25 -10.79
N HIS A 361 -7.40 1.66 -10.17
CA HIS A 361 -7.10 1.41 -8.75
C HIS A 361 -7.17 -0.08 -8.36
N ILE A 362 -6.83 -0.98 -9.31
CA ILE A 362 -6.81 -2.43 -9.11
C ILE A 362 -5.37 -2.91 -8.91
N LYS A 363 -5.09 -3.48 -7.74
CA LYS A 363 -3.79 -4.10 -7.43
C LYS A 363 -3.83 -5.59 -7.72
N LEU A 364 -3.11 -6.01 -8.78
CA LEU A 364 -2.80 -7.41 -9.07
C LEU A 364 -1.52 -7.86 -8.37
N HIS A 365 -1.43 -9.14 -8.02
CA HIS A 365 -0.18 -9.75 -7.55
C HIS A 365 0.69 -10.14 -8.75
N VAL A 366 1.80 -9.44 -8.93
CA VAL A 366 2.67 -9.59 -10.12
C VAL A 366 3.35 -10.96 -10.17
N SER A 367 3.78 -11.49 -9.02
CA SER A 367 4.50 -12.77 -8.95
C SER A 367 3.71 -13.96 -9.51
N PRO A 368 2.42 -14.18 -9.16
CA PRO A 368 1.61 -15.24 -9.75
C PRO A 368 1.45 -15.15 -11.27
N LEU A 369 1.50 -13.94 -11.82
CA LEU A 369 1.33 -13.71 -13.26
C LEU A 369 2.62 -13.99 -14.04
N ILE A 370 3.75 -13.51 -13.54
CA ILE A 370 5.02 -13.51 -14.28
C ILE A 370 5.81 -14.80 -14.07
N LEU A 371 5.86 -15.31 -12.84
CA LEU A 371 6.71 -16.45 -12.51
C LEU A 371 6.42 -17.71 -13.34
N PRO A 372 5.16 -18.13 -13.55
CA PRO A 372 4.85 -19.27 -14.41
C PRO A 372 5.30 -19.05 -15.86
N VAL A 373 5.12 -17.84 -16.38
CA VAL A 373 5.51 -17.48 -17.75
C VAL A 373 7.03 -17.58 -17.91
N LEU A 374 7.80 -17.03 -16.98
CA LEU A 374 9.27 -17.05 -17.02
C LEU A 374 9.86 -18.45 -16.90
N LEU A 375 9.19 -19.37 -16.21
CA LEU A 375 9.67 -20.75 -16.04
C LEU A 375 9.23 -21.69 -17.18
N THR A 376 8.22 -21.34 -17.97
CA THR A 376 7.61 -22.21 -18.96
C THR A 376 8.64 -22.78 -19.95
N VAL A 377 9.50 -21.95 -20.54
CA VAL A 377 10.47 -22.39 -21.57
C VAL A 377 11.55 -23.29 -20.98
N ASP A 378 12.05 -22.95 -19.80
CA ASP A 378 13.14 -23.69 -19.15
C ASP A 378 12.66 -25.05 -18.63
N LEU A 379 11.48 -25.07 -18.04
CA LEU A 379 10.89 -26.31 -17.51
C LEU A 379 10.39 -27.27 -18.62
N LEU A 380 10.17 -26.76 -19.84
CA LEU A 380 9.74 -27.59 -20.96
C LEU A 380 10.74 -28.71 -21.31
N TYR A 381 12.03 -28.46 -21.12
CA TYR A 381 13.09 -29.49 -21.30
C TYR A 381 12.98 -30.62 -20.31
N PHE A 382 12.77 -30.26 -19.04
CA PHE A 382 12.64 -31.26 -17.98
C PHE A 382 11.35 -32.06 -18.21
N TYR A 383 10.29 -31.41 -18.67
CA TYR A 383 9.03 -32.05 -18.99
C TYR A 383 9.16 -33.01 -20.17
N ASP A 384 9.84 -32.63 -21.27
CA ASP A 384 10.13 -33.50 -22.41
C ASP A 384 10.89 -34.77 -21.97
N THR A 385 11.90 -34.60 -21.14
CA THR A 385 12.69 -35.73 -20.58
C THR A 385 11.81 -36.65 -19.75
N LEU A 386 10.95 -36.11 -18.90
CA LEU A 386 10.00 -36.88 -18.11
C LEU A 386 9.02 -37.66 -18.99
N LEU A 387 8.48 -37.05 -20.05
CA LEU A 387 7.56 -37.72 -20.98
C LEU A 387 8.22 -38.85 -21.73
N LYS A 388 9.47 -38.70 -22.20
CA LYS A 388 10.24 -39.77 -22.85
C LYS A 388 10.47 -40.95 -21.93
N TRP A 389 10.79 -40.68 -20.63
CA TRP A 389 10.91 -41.72 -19.62
C TRP A 389 9.57 -42.44 -19.37
N MET A 390 8.47 -41.70 -19.23
CA MET A 390 7.11 -42.24 -19.07
C MET A 390 6.68 -43.10 -20.29
N HIS A 391 6.98 -42.65 -21.48
CA HIS A 391 6.71 -43.42 -22.69
C HIS A 391 7.46 -44.77 -22.70
N LYS A 392 8.76 -44.73 -22.36
CA LYS A 392 9.60 -45.97 -22.29
C LYS A 392 9.10 -46.94 -21.26
N LYS A 393 8.60 -46.44 -20.09
CA LYS A 393 8.20 -47.29 -18.98
C LYS A 393 6.74 -47.78 -19.04
N PHE A 394 5.85 -46.92 -19.55
CA PHE A 394 4.40 -47.12 -19.46
C PHE A 394 3.69 -47.07 -20.83
N GLY A 395 4.40 -46.86 -21.92
CA GLY A 395 3.82 -46.81 -23.27
C GLY A 395 2.91 -45.58 -23.50
N THR A 396 3.07 -44.50 -22.75
CA THR A 396 2.19 -43.32 -22.86
C THR A 396 2.39 -42.58 -24.19
N ASN A 397 1.30 -42.27 -24.87
CA ASN A 397 1.36 -41.46 -26.10
C ASN A 397 1.46 -39.98 -25.75
N THR A 398 2.32 -39.22 -26.45
CA THR A 398 2.51 -37.77 -26.23
C THR A 398 2.74 -37.08 -27.57
N TYR A 399 2.40 -35.78 -27.63
CA TYR A 399 2.65 -34.95 -28.79
C TYR A 399 4.15 -34.80 -29.07
N PHE A 400 5.00 -34.84 -28.06
CA PHE A 400 6.48 -34.75 -28.18
C PHE A 400 7.08 -35.88 -29.02
N LEU A 401 6.40 -37.00 -29.18
CA LEU A 401 6.84 -38.14 -30.02
C LEU A 401 6.32 -38.07 -31.44
N THR A 402 5.52 -37.06 -31.79
CA THR A 402 4.91 -36.93 -33.13
C THR A 402 5.71 -36.04 -34.10
N GLY A 403 6.83 -35.46 -33.59
CA GLY A 403 7.73 -34.65 -34.43
C GLY A 403 8.44 -35.47 -35.53
N PRO A 404 9.02 -34.81 -36.54
CA PRO A 404 9.80 -35.50 -37.54
C PRO A 404 10.93 -36.28 -36.88
N ALA A 405 11.03 -37.58 -37.24
CA ALA A 405 12.10 -38.41 -36.75
C ALA A 405 13.46 -37.79 -37.13
N HIS A 406 14.40 -37.82 -36.16
CA HIS A 406 15.77 -37.46 -36.49
C HIS A 406 16.34 -38.54 -37.40
N HIS A 407 16.59 -38.19 -38.65
CA HIS A 407 17.56 -38.85 -39.44
C HIS A 407 18.91 -38.19 -39.28
#